data_d14334c62ebd62be525972fb78d7e0d0
#
_entry.id   d14334c62ebd62be525972fb78d7e0d0
#
_cell.length_a   1.000
_cell.length_b   1.000
_cell.length_c   1.000
_cell.angle_alpha   90.00
_cell.angle_beta   90.00
_cell.angle_gamma   90.00
#
_symmetry.space_group_name_H-M   'P 1'
#
loop_
_entity.id
_entity.type
_entity.pdbx_description
1 polymer ?
#
loop_
_entity_poly.entity_id
_entity_poly.type
_entity_poly.pdbx_seq_one_letter_code
_entity_poly.pdbx_strand_id
1 'polypeptide(L)'
;MKDNRRTFLRKAALASAGISGLSLSQSCTGTTGEASGSPEGTRRKNRIGVSTYSFWQFNGPKEDVPIEKCIDDAARIGFDGIELLLVQMTSEENAYLQNLKRRAFHAGLDLMGFSTHQGFVSPEEGYRKENVEKTIHQIELAYELGIPTMRLNTGRWGTTESFDELMANQGIEPVLEGYTEEEGYKWVIDSIGKCLPKAEECGVVLGLENHWGLGRTAEGVLRIVNEINSPWLQVTADTGNFLEDQYRQLEMLAPKAFLVQAKTYFGGGKWYTLDIDYEKVAEIFRKVDYRGYISLEFEGNEDPQTAVPKSLEVLRSAFS
;
A
#
# COMPACT_ATOMS: atom_id res chain seq x y z
N MET A 1 49.66 6.44 2.71
CA MET A 1 49.49 6.53 1.25
C MET A 1 47.99 6.41 0.95
N LYS A 2 47.40 7.50 0.50
CA LYS A 2 45.96 7.53 0.14
C LYS A 2 45.86 7.20 -1.35
N ASP A 3 45.47 5.97 -1.66
CA ASP A 3 45.19 5.61 -3.05
C ASP A 3 43.83 6.20 -3.44
N ASN A 4 43.84 7.02 -4.48
CA ASN A 4 42.68 7.83 -4.88
C ASN A 4 41.80 7.01 -5.84
N ARG A 5 40.47 7.01 -5.64
CA ARG A 5 39.46 6.29 -6.45
C ARG A 5 39.63 6.44 -7.98
N ARG A 6 40.26 7.52 -8.43
CA ARG A 6 40.55 7.75 -9.86
C ARG A 6 41.62 6.80 -10.43
N THR A 7 42.51 6.25 -9.61
CA THR A 7 43.60 5.35 -10.06
C THR A 7 43.06 3.92 -10.22
N PHE A 8 42.04 3.53 -9.45
CA PHE A 8 41.39 2.22 -9.57
C PHE A 8 40.61 2.08 -10.89
N LEU A 9 39.85 3.14 -11.29
CA LEU A 9 39.08 3.12 -12.53
C LEU A 9 39.93 3.14 -13.81
N ARG A 10 41.15 3.68 -13.78
CA ARG A 10 42.07 3.62 -14.92
C ARG A 10 42.71 2.26 -15.13
N LYS A 11 42.84 1.44 -14.10
CA LYS A 11 43.41 0.07 -14.22
C LYS A 11 42.37 -0.96 -14.70
N ALA A 12 41.07 -0.71 -14.51
CA ALA A 12 40.01 -1.57 -14.99
C ALA A 12 39.71 -1.41 -16.50
N ALA A 13 40.06 -0.28 -17.11
CA ALA A 13 39.82 0.02 -18.52
C ALA A 13 40.85 -0.57 -19.52
N LEU A 14 41.93 -1.17 -19.03
CA LEU A 14 43.01 -1.70 -19.88
C LEU A 14 43.02 -3.23 -20.04
N ALA A 15 42.05 -3.93 -19.50
CA ALA A 15 41.97 -5.40 -19.56
C ALA A 15 40.95 -5.96 -20.59
N SER A 16 40.33 -5.13 -21.43
CA SER A 16 39.28 -5.55 -22.37
C SER A 16 39.57 -5.27 -23.85
N ALA A 17 40.83 -5.29 -24.24
CA ALA A 17 41.22 -5.18 -25.65
C ALA A 17 42.03 -6.44 -26.07
N GLY A 18 41.37 -7.40 -26.66
CA GLY A 18 42.06 -8.49 -27.35
C GLY A 18 41.26 -9.79 -27.46
N ILE A 19 40.29 -9.89 -28.36
CA ILE A 19 40.00 -11.11 -29.16
C ILE A 19 39.27 -10.63 -30.41
N SER A 20 40.01 -10.62 -31.51
CA SER A 20 39.48 -10.39 -32.85
C SER A 20 39.23 -11.72 -33.58
N GLY A 21 38.08 -11.83 -34.22
CA GLY A 21 37.94 -12.47 -35.48
C GLY A 21 37.71 -13.96 -35.55
N LEU A 22 36.48 -14.32 -35.96
CA LEU A 22 36.25 -15.35 -36.98
C LEU A 22 34.80 -15.22 -37.45
N SER A 23 34.66 -14.66 -38.64
CA SER A 23 33.40 -14.61 -39.40
C SER A 23 33.15 -15.97 -40.05
N LEU A 24 32.03 -16.60 -39.78
CA LEU A 24 31.46 -17.69 -40.57
C LEU A 24 30.08 -17.25 -41.05
N SER A 25 30.05 -16.96 -42.36
CA SER A 25 28.82 -16.78 -43.12
C SER A 25 28.14 -18.14 -43.30
N GLN A 26 26.93 -18.29 -42.80
CA GLN A 26 26.01 -19.36 -43.20
C GLN A 26 24.72 -18.78 -43.76
N SER A 27 24.44 -19.19 -44.95
CA SER A 27 23.29 -18.92 -45.81
C SER A 27 22.01 -19.43 -45.15
N CYS A 28 21.01 -18.57 -44.95
CA CYS A 28 19.67 -18.97 -44.51
C CYS A 28 18.80 -19.31 -45.70
N THR A 29 18.44 -20.56 -45.88
CA THR A 29 17.26 -20.99 -46.64
C THR A 29 16.05 -20.86 -45.73
N GLY A 30 15.03 -20.14 -46.20
CA GLY A 30 13.80 -19.89 -45.46
C GLY A 30 12.97 -21.14 -45.21
N THR A 31 12.55 -21.29 -44.01
CA THR A 31 11.39 -22.09 -43.60
C THR A 31 10.48 -21.20 -42.78
N THR A 32 9.25 -21.05 -43.26
CA THR A 32 8.15 -20.43 -42.48
C THR A 32 7.86 -21.33 -41.27
N GLY A 33 8.46 -21.00 -40.15
CA GLY A 33 8.20 -21.63 -38.86
C GLY A 33 7.20 -20.77 -38.08
N GLU A 34 6.17 -21.42 -37.62
CA GLU A 34 5.17 -20.91 -36.70
C GLU A 34 5.82 -20.14 -35.52
N ALA A 35 5.19 -19.01 -35.16
CA ALA A 35 5.59 -18.24 -34.00
C ALA A 35 5.60 -19.16 -32.77
N SER A 36 6.79 -19.58 -32.34
CA SER A 36 6.98 -20.26 -31.06
C SER A 36 6.55 -19.30 -29.97
N GLY A 37 5.46 -19.64 -29.28
CA GLY A 37 5.03 -18.93 -28.09
C GLY A 37 6.24 -18.77 -27.16
N SER A 38 6.41 -17.56 -26.64
CA SER A 38 7.37 -17.30 -25.58
C SER A 38 7.14 -18.36 -24.47
N PRO A 39 8.19 -18.94 -23.86
CA PRO A 39 7.99 -19.87 -22.76
C PRO A 39 7.15 -19.13 -21.72
N GLU A 40 6.05 -19.73 -21.29
CA GLU A 40 5.28 -19.28 -20.13
C GLU A 40 6.26 -19.18 -18.97
N GLY A 41 6.77 -17.97 -18.74
CA GLY A 41 7.60 -17.69 -17.58
C GLY A 41 6.79 -18.08 -16.35
N THR A 42 7.34 -18.90 -15.49
CA THR A 42 6.71 -19.25 -14.22
C THR A 42 6.25 -17.96 -13.55
N ARG A 43 4.94 -17.80 -13.49
CA ARG A 43 4.31 -16.58 -12.97
C ARG A 43 4.81 -16.36 -11.55
N ARG A 44 5.36 -15.17 -11.28
CA ARG A 44 5.81 -14.82 -9.94
C ARG A 44 4.58 -14.62 -9.05
N LYS A 45 4.55 -15.33 -7.93
CA LYS A 45 3.52 -15.19 -6.90
C LYS A 45 3.57 -13.79 -6.27
N ASN A 46 2.42 -13.25 -5.90
CA ASN A 46 2.39 -12.04 -5.10
C ASN A 46 2.94 -12.31 -3.69
N ARG A 47 3.64 -11.34 -3.14
CA ARG A 47 4.11 -11.38 -1.76
C ARG A 47 2.94 -10.98 -0.84
N ILE A 48 2.79 -11.71 0.26
CA ILE A 48 1.72 -11.47 1.22
C ILE A 48 2.31 -10.85 2.48
N GLY A 49 1.88 -9.64 2.79
CA GLY A 49 2.19 -8.94 4.04
C GLY A 49 1.00 -8.91 4.99
N VAL A 50 1.21 -8.29 6.15
CA VAL A 50 0.16 -8.07 7.15
C VAL A 50 0.29 -6.68 7.74
N SER A 51 -0.83 -5.97 7.89
CA SER A 51 -0.89 -4.73 8.65
C SER A 51 -0.86 -5.01 10.16
N THR A 52 -0.10 -4.25 10.92
CA THR A 52 -0.07 -4.35 12.39
C THR A 52 -1.45 -4.12 13.01
N TYR A 53 -2.33 -3.42 12.29
CA TYR A 53 -3.74 -3.30 12.63
C TYR A 53 -4.39 -4.66 12.90
N SER A 54 -4.10 -5.69 12.10
CA SER A 54 -4.66 -7.04 12.20
C SER A 54 -4.49 -7.71 13.56
N PHE A 55 -3.47 -7.31 14.32
CA PHE A 55 -3.19 -7.86 15.64
C PHE A 55 -3.78 -7.01 16.77
N TRP A 56 -4.05 -5.73 16.52
CA TRP A 56 -4.51 -4.78 17.54
C TRP A 56 -5.99 -4.39 17.39
N GLN A 57 -6.41 -4.01 16.18
CA GLN A 57 -7.79 -3.62 15.83
C GLN A 57 -8.37 -2.51 16.75
N PHE A 58 -7.51 -1.65 17.30
CA PHE A 58 -7.87 -0.68 18.33
C PHE A 58 -8.47 -1.31 19.62
N ASN A 59 -8.21 -2.57 19.88
CA ASN A 59 -8.66 -3.26 21.10
C ASN A 59 -7.69 -3.02 22.25
N GLY A 60 -8.04 -2.11 23.15
CA GLY A 60 -7.25 -1.76 24.33
C GLY A 60 -6.03 -0.87 24.04
N PRO A 61 -5.14 -0.69 25.02
CA PRO A 61 -3.93 0.12 24.87
C PRO A 61 -2.99 -0.45 23.81
N LYS A 62 -2.41 0.41 22.98
CA LYS A 62 -1.45 -0.01 21.93
C LYS A 62 -0.17 -0.61 22.52
N GLU A 63 0.15 -0.28 23.74
CA GLU A 63 1.30 -0.81 24.49
C GLU A 63 1.15 -2.31 24.78
N ASP A 64 -0.07 -2.84 24.81
CA ASP A 64 -0.34 -4.29 25.01
C ASP A 64 -0.03 -5.09 23.74
N VAL A 65 -0.06 -4.43 22.58
CA VAL A 65 0.24 -5.02 21.26
C VAL A 65 1.27 -4.13 20.54
N PRO A 66 2.50 -4.02 21.04
CA PRO A 66 3.52 -3.17 20.42
C PRO A 66 3.91 -3.68 19.03
N ILE A 67 4.34 -2.77 18.15
CA ILE A 67 4.74 -3.09 16.76
C ILE A 67 5.85 -4.15 16.74
N GLU A 68 6.76 -4.13 17.70
CA GLU A 68 7.83 -5.12 17.83
C GLU A 68 7.28 -6.55 17.96
N LYS A 69 6.20 -6.73 18.73
CA LYS A 69 5.51 -8.02 18.84
C LYS A 69 4.81 -8.41 17.55
N CYS A 70 4.18 -7.44 16.87
CA CYS A 70 3.55 -7.69 15.56
C CYS A 70 4.58 -8.17 14.51
N ILE A 71 5.79 -7.61 14.50
CA ILE A 71 6.89 -8.05 13.65
C ILE A 71 7.25 -9.52 13.93
N ASP A 72 7.41 -9.90 15.21
CA ASP A 72 7.74 -11.28 15.57
C ASP A 72 6.62 -12.25 15.23
N ASP A 73 5.37 -11.87 15.49
CA ASP A 73 4.21 -12.70 15.15
C ASP A 73 4.05 -12.87 13.63
N ALA A 74 4.22 -11.79 12.85
CA ALA A 74 4.19 -11.86 11.39
C ALA A 74 5.26 -12.81 10.82
N ALA A 75 6.48 -12.73 11.33
CA ALA A 75 7.57 -13.63 10.94
C ALA A 75 7.28 -15.09 11.32
N ARG A 76 6.82 -15.33 12.54
CA ARG A 76 6.46 -16.67 13.05
C ARG A 76 5.34 -17.31 12.23
N ILE A 77 4.35 -16.53 11.80
CA ILE A 77 3.22 -16.98 10.99
C ILE A 77 3.66 -17.25 9.54
N GLY A 78 4.68 -16.55 9.04
CA GLY A 78 5.25 -16.77 7.70
C GLY A 78 4.83 -15.76 6.65
N PHE A 79 4.55 -14.50 7.02
CA PHE A 79 4.35 -13.40 6.09
C PHE A 79 5.67 -13.00 5.39
N ASP A 80 5.56 -12.31 4.25
CA ASP A 80 6.72 -11.80 3.49
C ASP A 80 7.08 -10.35 3.87
N GLY A 81 6.16 -9.64 4.51
CA GLY A 81 6.35 -8.25 4.91
C GLY A 81 5.31 -7.79 5.94
N ILE A 82 5.51 -6.58 6.43
CA ILE A 82 4.64 -5.97 7.41
C ILE A 82 4.37 -4.50 7.05
N GLU A 83 3.13 -4.09 7.20
CA GLU A 83 2.66 -2.71 7.10
C GLU A 83 2.48 -2.15 8.50
N LEU A 84 3.14 -1.03 8.78
CA LEU A 84 3.09 -0.41 10.10
C LEU A 84 1.95 0.61 10.19
N LEU A 85 1.14 0.52 11.23
CA LEU A 85 0.09 1.50 11.54
C LEU A 85 0.68 2.61 12.42
N LEU A 86 0.78 3.83 11.92
CA LEU A 86 1.39 4.96 12.62
C LEU A 86 0.83 5.18 14.02
N VAL A 87 -0.51 5.17 14.17
CA VAL A 87 -1.14 5.44 15.47
C VAL A 87 -0.84 4.37 16.53
N GLN A 88 -0.35 3.19 16.12
CA GLN A 88 0.10 2.12 17.00
C GLN A 88 1.55 2.33 17.47
N MET A 89 2.34 3.14 16.76
CA MET A 89 3.71 3.46 17.18
C MET A 89 3.72 4.15 18.55
N THR A 90 4.69 3.81 19.37
CA THR A 90 4.85 4.39 20.72
C THR A 90 5.86 5.52 20.76
N SER A 91 6.66 5.70 19.70
CA SER A 91 7.65 6.77 19.56
C SER A 91 7.95 7.03 18.08
N GLU A 92 8.41 8.23 17.78
CA GLU A 92 8.95 8.64 16.48
C GLU A 92 10.46 8.93 16.55
N GLU A 93 11.07 8.68 17.71
CA GLU A 93 12.51 8.85 17.89
C GLU A 93 13.32 7.93 16.97
N ASN A 94 14.40 8.46 16.39
CA ASN A 94 15.26 7.71 15.47
C ASN A 94 15.70 6.35 16.03
N ALA A 95 16.02 6.27 17.33
CA ALA A 95 16.42 5.00 17.96
C ALA A 95 15.31 3.94 17.89
N TYR A 96 14.05 4.34 18.05
CA TYR A 96 12.89 3.45 17.93
C TYR A 96 12.69 3.01 16.49
N LEU A 97 12.70 3.94 15.52
CA LEU A 97 12.55 3.64 14.10
C LEU A 97 13.63 2.66 13.61
N GLN A 98 14.88 2.91 13.95
CA GLN A 98 15.99 2.02 13.56
C GLN A 98 15.91 0.65 14.28
N ASN A 99 15.34 0.57 15.48
CA ASN A 99 15.08 -0.72 16.14
C ASN A 99 14.01 -1.53 15.39
N LEU A 100 12.89 -0.93 14.99
CA LEU A 100 11.86 -1.59 14.18
C LEU A 100 12.44 -2.11 12.86
N LYS A 101 13.19 -1.26 12.15
CA LYS A 101 13.85 -1.61 10.90
C LYS A 101 14.81 -2.78 11.04
N ARG A 102 15.68 -2.73 12.06
CA ARG A 102 16.60 -3.82 12.38
C ARG A 102 15.86 -5.12 12.72
N ARG A 103 14.78 -5.02 13.51
CA ARG A 103 13.99 -6.19 13.93
C ARG A 103 13.32 -6.86 12.73
N ALA A 104 12.67 -6.10 11.87
CA ALA A 104 12.05 -6.62 10.66
C ALA A 104 13.09 -7.29 9.74
N PHE A 105 14.25 -6.65 9.53
CA PHE A 105 15.34 -7.21 8.74
C PHE A 105 15.86 -8.56 9.31
N HIS A 106 16.09 -8.67 10.62
CA HIS A 106 16.50 -9.93 11.26
C HIS A 106 15.42 -11.01 11.21
N ALA A 107 14.16 -10.60 11.21
CA ALA A 107 13.00 -11.49 11.08
C ALA A 107 12.74 -11.94 9.63
N GLY A 108 13.47 -11.39 8.65
CA GLY A 108 13.29 -11.69 7.23
C GLY A 108 12.03 -11.07 6.62
N LEU A 109 11.51 -9.99 7.22
CA LEU A 109 10.34 -9.27 6.75
C LEU A 109 10.73 -7.95 6.06
N ASP A 110 10.07 -7.62 4.96
CA ASP A 110 10.10 -6.27 4.41
C ASP A 110 9.18 -5.36 5.23
N LEU A 111 9.64 -4.15 5.57
CA LEU A 111 8.76 -3.05 5.94
C LEU A 111 8.15 -2.51 4.64
N MET A 112 6.90 -2.93 4.31
CA MET A 112 6.38 -2.77 2.95
C MET A 112 5.30 -1.69 2.82
N GLY A 113 4.77 -1.19 3.92
CA GLY A 113 3.72 -0.17 3.95
C GLY A 113 3.68 0.60 5.26
N PHE A 114 3.18 1.82 5.19
CA PHE A 114 2.97 2.71 6.32
C PHE A 114 1.56 3.27 6.30
N SER A 115 0.70 2.81 7.20
CA SER A 115 -0.70 3.22 7.27
C SER A 115 -0.86 4.47 8.12
N THR A 116 -1.36 5.53 7.49
CA THR A 116 -1.59 6.84 8.13
C THR A 116 -3.02 7.32 7.86
N HIS A 117 -3.47 8.35 8.58
CA HIS A 117 -4.80 8.92 8.44
C HIS A 117 -4.72 10.43 8.26
N GLN A 118 -5.43 10.95 7.27
CA GLN A 118 -5.51 12.38 6.96
C GLN A 118 -6.95 12.89 7.05
N GLY A 119 -7.09 14.21 7.21
CA GLY A 119 -8.36 14.91 7.22
C GLY A 119 -8.31 16.14 6.31
N PHE A 120 -8.27 15.91 4.98
CA PHE A 120 -8.20 17.02 4.01
C PHE A 120 -9.56 17.61 3.64
N VAL A 121 -10.66 16.86 3.86
CA VAL A 121 -12.04 17.34 3.65
C VAL A 121 -12.43 18.25 4.81
N SER A 122 -12.12 19.53 4.69
CA SER A 122 -12.48 20.54 5.69
C SER A 122 -12.51 21.93 5.05
N PRO A 123 -13.49 22.79 5.37
CA PRO A 123 -13.49 24.18 4.93
C PRO A 123 -12.40 25.02 5.62
N GLU A 124 -11.93 24.59 6.78
CA GLU A 124 -10.95 25.30 7.59
C GLU A 124 -9.54 25.19 6.99
N GLU A 125 -9.06 26.28 6.38
CA GLU A 125 -7.74 26.31 5.73
C GLU A 125 -6.61 25.98 6.71
N GLY A 126 -6.68 26.46 7.95
CA GLY A 126 -5.70 26.20 9.00
C GLY A 126 -5.61 24.70 9.32
N TYR A 127 -6.76 24.04 9.43
CA TYR A 127 -6.82 22.59 9.66
C TYR A 127 -6.24 21.80 8.48
N ARG A 128 -6.56 22.18 7.23
CA ARG A 128 -5.95 21.51 6.06
C ARG A 128 -4.44 21.69 6.02
N LYS A 129 -3.95 22.91 6.33
CA LYS A 129 -2.50 23.19 6.40
C LYS A 129 -1.82 22.31 7.44
N GLU A 130 -2.38 22.18 8.64
CA GLU A 130 -1.85 21.30 9.67
C GLU A 130 -1.81 19.83 9.21
N ASN A 131 -2.85 19.35 8.53
CA ASN A 131 -2.87 17.99 7.97
C ASN A 131 -1.81 17.79 6.87
N VAL A 132 -1.54 18.80 6.05
CA VAL A 132 -0.45 18.75 5.05
C VAL A 132 0.91 18.67 5.75
N GLU A 133 1.16 19.49 6.77
CA GLU A 133 2.41 19.48 7.53
C GLU A 133 2.63 18.13 8.23
N LYS A 134 1.58 17.58 8.86
CA LYS A 134 1.61 16.23 9.44
C LYS A 134 1.90 15.15 8.38
N THR A 135 1.28 15.25 7.22
CA THR A 135 1.49 14.27 6.14
C THR A 135 2.93 14.33 5.61
N ILE A 136 3.51 15.52 5.46
CA ILE A 136 4.91 15.70 5.08
C ILE A 136 5.83 15.06 6.11
N HIS A 137 5.60 15.27 7.40
CA HIS A 137 6.36 14.61 8.46
C HIS A 137 6.20 13.07 8.41
N GLN A 138 5.00 12.56 8.14
CA GLN A 138 4.75 11.12 8.02
C GLN A 138 5.49 10.51 6.82
N ILE A 139 5.65 11.25 5.72
CA ILE A 139 6.48 10.83 4.57
C ILE A 139 7.96 10.72 4.99
N GLU A 140 8.46 11.66 5.80
CA GLU A 140 9.82 11.60 6.34
C GLU A 140 10.02 10.38 7.25
N LEU A 141 9.04 10.06 8.12
CA LEU A 141 9.07 8.84 8.93
C LEU A 141 9.09 7.56 8.08
N ALA A 142 8.29 7.50 7.01
CA ALA A 142 8.32 6.37 6.08
C ALA A 142 9.71 6.22 5.42
N TYR A 143 10.33 7.33 5.00
CA TYR A 143 11.69 7.35 4.46
C TYR A 143 12.73 6.86 5.48
N GLU A 144 12.68 7.31 6.72
CA GLU A 144 13.61 6.87 7.78
C GLU A 144 13.46 5.39 8.11
N LEU A 145 12.22 4.87 8.09
CA LEU A 145 11.92 3.44 8.21
C LEU A 145 12.35 2.63 6.97
N GLY A 146 12.60 3.30 5.84
CA GLY A 146 12.88 2.63 4.56
C GLY A 146 11.65 2.01 3.93
N ILE A 147 10.46 2.52 4.25
CA ILE A 147 9.18 2.06 3.72
C ILE A 147 8.89 2.77 2.39
N PRO A 148 8.60 2.04 1.29
CA PRO A 148 8.48 2.63 -0.04
C PRO A 148 7.09 3.20 -0.34
N THR A 149 6.08 2.91 0.48
CA THR A 149 4.70 3.37 0.25
C THR A 149 4.01 3.78 1.55
N MET A 150 3.19 4.81 1.44
CA MET A 150 2.39 5.33 2.55
C MET A 150 0.93 5.49 2.11
N ARG A 151 0.01 4.92 2.91
CA ARG A 151 -1.43 5.08 2.69
C ARG A 151 -1.87 6.49 2.99
N LEU A 152 -2.73 7.06 2.13
CA LEU A 152 -3.46 8.31 2.33
C LEU A 152 -4.97 8.07 2.40
N ASN A 153 -5.66 8.90 3.18
CA ASN A 153 -7.12 9.04 3.14
C ASN A 153 -7.51 10.45 2.71
N THR A 154 -8.72 10.63 2.19
CA THR A 154 -9.27 11.97 1.90
C THR A 154 -9.67 12.71 3.18
N GLY A 155 -10.00 11.97 4.23
CA GLY A 155 -10.80 12.45 5.35
C GLY A 155 -12.28 12.41 5.01
N ARG A 156 -13.13 12.85 5.94
CA ARG A 156 -14.59 12.81 5.88
C ARG A 156 -15.16 14.20 6.13
N TRP A 157 -16.43 14.40 5.78
CA TRP A 157 -17.17 15.64 6.07
C TRP A 157 -17.38 15.86 7.58
N GLY A 158 -17.42 14.76 8.38
CA GLY A 158 -17.62 14.82 9.82
C GLY A 158 -19.06 15.18 10.20
N THR A 159 -20.03 14.88 9.34
CA THR A 159 -21.44 15.19 9.50
C THR A 159 -22.26 14.04 10.10
N THR A 160 -21.66 12.88 10.33
CA THR A 160 -22.22 11.78 11.11
C THR A 160 -21.73 11.84 12.57
N GLU A 161 -22.61 11.52 13.52
CA GLU A 161 -22.31 11.62 14.96
C GLU A 161 -21.33 10.53 15.43
N SER A 162 -21.34 9.36 14.75
CA SER A 162 -20.51 8.22 15.11
C SER A 162 -20.08 7.40 13.90
N PHE A 163 -19.09 6.53 14.10
CA PHE A 163 -18.71 5.55 13.08
C PHE A 163 -19.79 4.49 12.88
N ASP A 164 -20.53 4.12 13.92
CA ASP A 164 -21.65 3.18 13.81
C ASP A 164 -22.76 3.74 12.92
N GLU A 165 -23.08 5.03 13.05
CA GLU A 165 -24.02 5.72 12.15
C GLU A 165 -23.52 5.75 10.71
N LEU A 166 -22.25 6.06 10.50
CA LEU A 166 -21.64 6.06 9.17
C LEU A 166 -21.77 4.67 8.52
N MET A 167 -21.50 3.60 9.27
CA MET A 167 -21.60 2.24 8.75
C MET A 167 -23.05 1.81 8.52
N ALA A 168 -23.99 2.22 9.39
CA ALA A 168 -25.42 2.00 9.17
C ALA A 168 -25.92 2.68 7.87
N ASN A 169 -25.27 3.77 7.47
CA ASN A 169 -25.52 4.50 6.22
C ASN A 169 -24.59 4.05 5.06
N GLN A 170 -24.01 2.85 5.14
CA GLN A 170 -23.13 2.28 4.10
C GLN A 170 -21.94 3.18 3.74
N GLY A 171 -21.38 3.89 4.72
CA GLY A 171 -20.28 4.82 4.53
C GLY A 171 -20.66 6.14 3.84
N ILE A 172 -21.96 6.39 3.62
CA ILE A 172 -22.45 7.61 3.02
C ILE A 172 -22.59 8.68 4.12
N GLU A 173 -21.95 9.81 3.89
CA GLU A 173 -21.95 10.95 4.79
C GLU A 173 -22.46 12.18 4.04
N PRO A 174 -23.43 12.94 4.58
CA PRO A 174 -23.89 14.17 3.96
C PRO A 174 -22.76 15.19 3.78
N VAL A 175 -22.81 15.94 2.69
CA VAL A 175 -21.93 17.10 2.52
C VAL A 175 -22.20 18.12 3.62
N LEU A 176 -21.16 18.73 4.15
CA LEU A 176 -21.27 19.76 5.18
C LEU A 176 -22.13 20.92 4.68
N GLU A 177 -23.08 21.38 5.50
CA GLU A 177 -24.00 22.48 5.15
C GLU A 177 -23.25 23.75 4.72
N GLY A 178 -23.67 24.34 3.61
CA GLY A 178 -23.06 25.55 3.04
C GLY A 178 -21.90 25.27 2.08
N TYR A 179 -21.52 24.01 1.87
CA TYR A 179 -20.45 23.59 0.97
C TYR A 179 -20.94 22.61 -0.09
N THR A 180 -20.08 22.32 -1.05
CA THR A 180 -20.33 21.39 -2.15
C THR A 180 -19.28 20.28 -2.17
N GLU A 181 -19.63 19.14 -2.74
CA GLU A 181 -18.69 18.04 -2.94
C GLU A 181 -17.49 18.48 -3.82
N GLU A 182 -17.75 19.36 -4.79
CA GLU A 182 -16.70 19.93 -5.65
C GLU A 182 -15.65 20.73 -4.87
N GLU A 183 -16.06 21.46 -3.85
CA GLU A 183 -15.12 22.15 -2.95
C GLU A 183 -14.30 21.13 -2.14
N GLY A 184 -14.93 20.07 -1.66
CA GLY A 184 -14.23 18.97 -0.99
C GLY A 184 -13.14 18.34 -1.87
N TYR A 185 -13.43 18.05 -3.14
CA TYR A 185 -12.42 17.55 -4.08
C TYR A 185 -11.26 18.53 -4.27
N LYS A 186 -11.54 19.82 -4.44
CA LYS A 186 -10.50 20.86 -4.56
C LYS A 186 -9.59 20.91 -3.34
N TRP A 187 -10.16 20.83 -2.13
CA TRP A 187 -9.36 20.83 -0.90
C TRP A 187 -8.44 19.62 -0.79
N VAL A 188 -8.94 18.43 -1.15
CA VAL A 188 -8.16 17.19 -1.12
C VAL A 188 -7.04 17.23 -2.17
N ILE A 189 -7.36 17.61 -3.41
CA ILE A 189 -6.41 17.69 -4.52
C ILE A 189 -5.29 18.69 -4.22
N ASP A 190 -5.64 19.89 -3.73
CA ASP A 190 -4.67 20.91 -3.32
C ASP A 190 -3.78 20.44 -2.16
N SER A 191 -4.38 19.79 -1.17
CA SER A 191 -3.63 19.29 0.00
C SER A 191 -2.67 18.17 -0.36
N ILE A 192 -3.11 17.17 -1.13
CA ILE A 192 -2.24 16.08 -1.60
C ILE A 192 -1.14 16.64 -2.52
N GLY A 193 -1.48 17.56 -3.43
CA GLY A 193 -0.53 18.22 -4.31
C GLY A 193 0.64 18.88 -3.56
N LYS A 194 0.37 19.45 -2.38
CA LYS A 194 1.40 20.05 -1.51
C LYS A 194 2.32 19.01 -0.83
N CYS A 195 1.88 17.76 -0.70
CA CYS A 195 2.68 16.69 -0.11
C CYS A 195 3.62 16.03 -1.13
N LEU A 196 3.29 16.07 -2.43
CA LEU A 196 4.00 15.33 -3.48
C LEU A 196 5.49 15.69 -3.63
N PRO A 197 5.92 16.96 -3.52
CA PRO A 197 7.36 17.27 -3.60
C PRO A 197 8.18 16.52 -2.54
N LYS A 198 7.65 16.36 -1.33
CA LYS A 198 8.30 15.60 -0.27
C LYS A 198 8.27 14.10 -0.56
N ALA A 199 7.17 13.58 -1.07
CA ALA A 199 7.05 12.18 -1.48
C ALA A 199 8.09 11.82 -2.55
N GLU A 200 8.27 12.68 -3.56
CA GLU A 200 9.31 12.54 -4.60
C GLU A 200 10.73 12.60 -4.01
N GLU A 201 11.01 13.58 -3.15
CA GLU A 201 12.30 13.73 -2.48
C GLU A 201 12.68 12.49 -1.69
N CYS A 202 11.71 11.92 -0.95
CA CYS A 202 11.90 10.74 -0.11
C CYS A 202 11.81 9.41 -0.86
N GLY A 203 11.31 9.39 -2.11
CA GLY A 203 11.06 8.17 -2.86
C GLY A 203 9.92 7.32 -2.27
N VAL A 204 8.93 7.96 -1.64
CA VAL A 204 7.76 7.31 -1.03
C VAL A 204 6.53 7.51 -1.91
N VAL A 205 5.93 6.43 -2.40
CA VAL A 205 4.69 6.49 -3.15
C VAL A 205 3.51 6.65 -2.20
N LEU A 206 2.71 7.68 -2.41
CA LEU A 206 1.47 7.90 -1.68
C LEU A 206 0.35 7.08 -2.32
N GLY A 207 -0.26 6.18 -1.54
CA GLY A 207 -1.37 5.34 -1.98
C GLY A 207 -2.69 5.88 -1.45
N LEU A 208 -3.48 6.56 -2.30
CA LEU A 208 -4.83 6.99 -1.91
C LEU A 208 -5.74 5.77 -1.79
N GLU A 209 -6.24 5.54 -0.59
CA GLU A 209 -7.11 4.41 -0.29
C GLU A 209 -8.57 4.70 -0.67
N ASN A 210 -9.27 3.70 -1.21
CA ASN A 210 -10.73 3.70 -1.23
C ASN A 210 -11.24 3.51 0.20
N HIS A 211 -11.56 4.64 0.83
CA HIS A 211 -12.00 4.75 2.22
C HIS A 211 -13.16 5.75 2.32
N TRP A 212 -13.74 5.88 3.51
CA TRP A 212 -14.88 6.78 3.75
C TRP A 212 -14.61 8.23 3.32
N GLY A 213 -15.65 8.98 3.04
CA GLY A 213 -15.57 10.33 2.48
C GLY A 213 -15.52 10.32 0.95
N LEU A 214 -14.72 11.19 0.33
CA LEU A 214 -14.61 11.30 -1.12
C LEU A 214 -13.95 10.08 -1.79
N GLY A 215 -13.24 9.27 -1.02
CA GLY A 215 -12.64 8.01 -1.45
C GLY A 215 -13.60 6.81 -1.37
N ARG A 216 -14.87 6.97 -0.98
CA ARG A 216 -15.82 5.87 -0.82
C ARG A 216 -16.11 5.08 -2.10
N THR A 217 -15.93 5.68 -3.25
CA THR A 217 -16.13 5.05 -4.56
C THR A 217 -14.85 5.05 -5.38
N ALA A 218 -14.74 4.11 -6.31
CA ALA A 218 -13.62 4.05 -7.24
C ALA A 218 -13.55 5.32 -8.12
N GLU A 219 -14.69 5.84 -8.54
CA GLU A 219 -14.78 7.10 -9.29
C GLU A 219 -14.19 8.27 -8.50
N GLY A 220 -14.48 8.35 -7.20
CA GLY A 220 -13.96 9.41 -6.33
C GLY A 220 -12.44 9.34 -6.17
N VAL A 221 -11.90 8.15 -5.91
CA VAL A 221 -10.45 7.92 -5.83
C VAL A 221 -9.77 8.25 -7.16
N LEU A 222 -10.29 7.71 -8.27
CA LEU A 222 -9.72 7.90 -9.60
C LEU A 222 -9.79 9.35 -10.08
N ARG A 223 -10.83 10.09 -9.69
CA ARG A 223 -10.93 11.53 -9.96
C ARG A 223 -9.71 12.26 -9.38
N ILE A 224 -9.42 12.05 -8.09
CA ILE A 224 -8.30 12.69 -7.40
C ILE A 224 -6.96 12.27 -8.03
N VAL A 225 -6.74 10.96 -8.20
CA VAL A 225 -5.48 10.42 -8.73
C VAL A 225 -5.22 10.88 -10.17
N ASN A 226 -6.25 10.91 -11.02
CA ASN A 226 -6.11 11.31 -12.42
C ASN A 226 -5.96 12.82 -12.59
N GLU A 227 -6.63 13.65 -11.77
CA GLU A 227 -6.49 15.10 -11.82
C GLU A 227 -5.10 15.55 -11.37
N ILE A 228 -4.55 14.94 -10.32
CA ILE A 228 -3.18 15.18 -9.85
C ILE A 228 -2.16 14.61 -10.84
N ASN A 229 -2.39 13.43 -11.39
CA ASN A 229 -1.57 12.76 -12.41
C ASN A 229 -0.06 12.76 -12.09
N SER A 230 0.31 12.31 -10.89
CA SER A 230 1.69 12.19 -10.43
C SER A 230 2.11 10.72 -10.31
N PRO A 231 3.36 10.34 -10.66
CA PRO A 231 3.87 8.99 -10.39
C PRO A 231 4.01 8.71 -8.88
N TRP A 232 4.04 9.75 -8.06
CA TRP A 232 4.13 9.65 -6.60
C TRP A 232 2.77 9.59 -5.91
N LEU A 233 1.66 9.60 -6.67
CA LEU A 233 0.31 9.32 -6.18
C LEU A 233 -0.30 8.16 -6.96
N GLN A 234 -0.53 7.06 -6.28
CA GLN A 234 -1.14 5.85 -6.79
C GLN A 234 -2.32 5.45 -5.89
N VAL A 235 -2.82 4.24 -6.03
CA VAL A 235 -3.96 3.73 -5.27
C VAL A 235 -3.53 2.66 -4.28
N THR A 236 -3.95 2.76 -3.03
CA THR A 236 -4.08 1.62 -2.12
C THR A 236 -5.49 1.06 -2.30
N ALA A 237 -5.59 -0.12 -2.90
CA ALA A 237 -6.86 -0.76 -3.18
C ALA A 237 -7.27 -1.66 -2.00
N ASP A 238 -8.21 -1.19 -1.17
CA ASP A 238 -8.76 -1.97 -0.08
C ASP A 238 -9.95 -2.82 -0.57
N THR A 239 -9.89 -4.12 -0.30
CA THR A 239 -10.90 -5.08 -0.78
C THR A 239 -12.18 -5.06 0.05
N GLY A 240 -12.19 -4.48 1.23
CA GLY A 240 -13.31 -4.53 2.17
C GLY A 240 -14.03 -3.20 2.37
N ASN A 241 -13.57 -2.09 1.77
CA ASN A 241 -14.18 -0.77 1.95
C ASN A 241 -15.26 -0.44 0.91
N PHE A 242 -15.46 -1.28 -0.10
CA PHE A 242 -16.59 -1.17 -1.02
C PHE A 242 -17.77 -1.99 -0.52
N LEU A 243 -18.81 -1.32 -0.05
CA LEU A 243 -20.05 -1.96 0.44
C LEU A 243 -21.08 -2.22 -0.68
N GLU A 244 -20.81 -1.73 -1.89
CA GLU A 244 -21.62 -1.90 -3.10
C GLU A 244 -20.70 -2.22 -4.28
N ASP A 245 -21.13 -3.06 -5.22
CA ASP A 245 -20.44 -3.37 -6.49
C ASP A 245 -18.93 -3.60 -6.36
N GLN A 246 -18.50 -4.22 -5.27
CA GLN A 246 -17.11 -4.35 -4.82
C GLN A 246 -16.14 -4.74 -5.94
N TYR A 247 -16.44 -5.81 -6.67
CA TYR A 247 -15.52 -6.32 -7.70
C TYR A 247 -15.38 -5.39 -8.89
N ARG A 248 -16.49 -4.76 -9.32
CA ARG A 248 -16.46 -3.76 -10.40
C ARG A 248 -15.60 -2.55 -9.98
N GLN A 249 -15.77 -2.09 -8.76
CA GLN A 249 -14.99 -0.98 -8.25
C GLN A 249 -13.51 -1.33 -8.10
N LEU A 250 -13.18 -2.55 -7.67
CA LEU A 250 -11.80 -3.05 -7.65
C LEU A 250 -11.21 -3.17 -9.07
N GLU A 251 -11.98 -3.65 -10.07
CA GLU A 251 -11.53 -3.65 -11.47
C GLU A 251 -11.17 -2.26 -11.99
N MET A 252 -11.89 -1.23 -11.56
CA MET A 252 -11.58 0.17 -11.92
C MET A 252 -10.28 0.66 -11.28
N LEU A 253 -10.02 0.30 -10.02
CA LEU A 253 -8.83 0.75 -9.28
C LEU A 253 -7.56 -0.04 -9.67
N ALA A 254 -7.70 -1.31 -10.01
CA ALA A 254 -6.58 -2.24 -10.21
C ALA A 254 -5.45 -1.70 -11.11
N PRO A 255 -5.71 -1.00 -12.25
CA PRO A 255 -4.64 -0.45 -13.10
C PRO A 255 -3.77 0.62 -12.43
N LYS A 256 -4.22 1.20 -11.33
CA LYS A 256 -3.53 2.23 -10.56
C LYS A 256 -3.08 1.73 -9.18
N ALA A 257 -3.35 0.47 -8.84
CA ALA A 257 -3.02 -0.09 -7.54
C ALA A 257 -1.50 -0.23 -7.35
N PHE A 258 -1.00 0.34 -6.27
CA PHE A 258 0.38 0.20 -5.82
C PHE A 258 0.50 -0.75 -4.62
N LEU A 259 -0.49 -0.74 -3.74
CA LEU A 259 -0.68 -1.65 -2.63
C LEU A 259 -2.12 -2.18 -2.65
N VAL A 260 -2.32 -3.43 -2.27
CA VAL A 260 -3.65 -4.01 -2.05
C VAL A 260 -3.80 -4.34 -0.57
N GLN A 261 -4.82 -3.80 0.10
CA GLN A 261 -5.21 -4.20 1.44
C GLN A 261 -6.33 -5.24 1.33
N ALA A 262 -6.12 -6.38 1.96
CA ALA A 262 -7.00 -7.54 1.85
C ALA A 262 -7.67 -7.80 3.20
N LYS A 263 -8.97 -7.48 3.31
CA LYS A 263 -9.74 -7.64 4.56
C LYS A 263 -10.28 -9.05 4.72
N THR A 264 -10.23 -9.57 5.94
CA THR A 264 -10.86 -10.85 6.31
C THR A 264 -11.65 -10.68 7.60
N TYR A 265 -12.72 -11.51 7.76
CA TYR A 265 -13.70 -11.31 8.80
C TYR A 265 -14.02 -12.61 9.57
N PHE A 266 -13.00 -13.41 9.90
CA PHE A 266 -13.22 -14.63 10.71
C PHE A 266 -13.89 -14.28 12.05
N GLY A 267 -14.95 -14.99 12.38
CA GLY A 267 -15.78 -14.70 13.55
C GLY A 267 -16.80 -13.56 13.35
N GLY A 268 -16.99 -13.10 12.09
CA GLY A 268 -17.79 -11.92 11.76
C GLY A 268 -17.05 -10.61 12.02
N GLY A 269 -17.46 -9.53 11.35
CA GLY A 269 -16.91 -8.19 11.52
C GLY A 269 -17.61 -7.41 12.63
N LYS A 270 -16.98 -6.36 13.12
CA LYS A 270 -17.54 -5.50 14.18
C LYS A 270 -18.72 -4.65 13.69
N TRP A 271 -18.64 -4.12 12.49
CA TRP A 271 -19.66 -3.25 11.90
C TRP A 271 -20.37 -3.89 10.72
N TYR A 272 -19.65 -4.62 9.89
CA TYR A 272 -20.15 -5.38 8.76
C TYR A 272 -19.27 -6.60 8.52
N THR A 273 -19.78 -7.52 7.72
CA THR A 273 -19.04 -8.69 7.25
C THR A 273 -19.24 -8.80 5.76
N LEU A 274 -18.15 -8.86 5.01
CA LEU A 274 -18.18 -9.16 3.57
C LEU A 274 -17.68 -10.57 3.34
N ASP A 275 -18.38 -11.30 2.48
CA ASP A 275 -17.92 -12.58 1.95
C ASP A 275 -17.10 -12.30 0.69
N ILE A 276 -15.77 -12.17 0.88
CA ILE A 276 -14.84 -11.76 -0.20
C ILE A 276 -14.29 -13.01 -0.87
N ASP A 277 -14.67 -13.20 -2.14
CA ASP A 277 -14.07 -14.21 -3.02
C ASP A 277 -12.67 -13.77 -3.47
N TYR A 278 -11.64 -14.24 -2.77
CA TYR A 278 -10.25 -13.90 -3.05
C TYR A 278 -9.72 -14.48 -4.35
N GLU A 279 -10.27 -15.56 -4.88
CA GLU A 279 -9.92 -16.04 -6.24
C GLU A 279 -10.33 -15.01 -7.29
N LYS A 280 -11.54 -14.47 -7.14
CA LYS A 280 -12.03 -13.39 -8.04
C LYS A 280 -11.23 -12.11 -7.87
N VAL A 281 -10.88 -11.71 -6.65
CA VAL A 281 -9.99 -10.56 -6.40
C VAL A 281 -8.63 -10.79 -7.07
N ALA A 282 -8.04 -11.97 -6.89
CA ALA A 282 -6.76 -12.30 -7.51
C ALA A 282 -6.84 -12.28 -9.03
N GLU A 283 -7.94 -12.71 -9.66
CA GLU A 283 -8.16 -12.60 -11.10
C GLU A 283 -8.17 -11.14 -11.58
N ILE A 284 -8.82 -10.24 -10.83
CA ILE A 284 -8.85 -8.80 -11.14
C ILE A 284 -7.42 -8.24 -11.22
N PHE A 285 -6.61 -8.48 -10.19
CA PHE A 285 -5.23 -7.97 -10.13
C PHE A 285 -4.29 -8.70 -11.12
N ARG A 286 -4.59 -9.95 -11.47
CA ARG A 286 -3.88 -10.69 -12.52
C ARG A 286 -4.05 -10.06 -13.90
N LYS A 287 -5.25 -9.62 -14.26
CA LYS A 287 -5.55 -9.00 -15.56
C LYS A 287 -4.69 -7.77 -15.84
N VAL A 288 -4.24 -7.07 -14.80
CA VAL A 288 -3.40 -5.87 -14.90
C VAL A 288 -1.92 -6.15 -14.60
N ASP A 289 -1.52 -7.43 -14.48
CA ASP A 289 -0.14 -7.86 -14.12
C ASP A 289 0.36 -7.22 -12.81
N TYR A 290 -0.52 -7.08 -11.82
CA TYR A 290 -0.15 -6.54 -10.51
C TYR A 290 0.89 -7.42 -9.83
N ARG A 291 1.98 -6.81 -9.33
CA ARG A 291 3.13 -7.50 -8.74
C ARG A 291 3.50 -6.98 -7.34
N GLY A 292 2.71 -6.06 -6.82
CA GLY A 292 2.89 -5.50 -5.49
C GLY A 292 2.51 -6.46 -4.38
N TYR A 293 2.57 -5.96 -3.17
CA TYR A 293 2.15 -6.68 -1.96
C TYR A 293 0.64 -6.76 -1.85
N ILE A 294 0.17 -7.88 -1.28
CA ILE A 294 -1.18 -8.04 -0.72
C ILE A 294 -1.01 -7.94 0.79
N SER A 295 -1.50 -6.88 1.39
CA SER A 295 -1.42 -6.61 2.84
C SER A 295 -2.69 -7.09 3.53
N LEU A 296 -2.60 -8.10 4.38
CA LEU A 296 -3.75 -8.53 5.18
C LEU A 296 -4.15 -7.43 6.17
N GLU A 297 -5.44 -7.09 6.19
CA GLU A 297 -6.12 -6.38 7.26
C GLU A 297 -7.23 -7.26 7.85
N PHE A 298 -6.95 -7.94 8.95
CA PHE A 298 -7.95 -8.74 9.65
C PHE A 298 -8.86 -7.83 10.49
N GLU A 299 -10.17 -7.87 10.22
CA GLU A 299 -11.21 -7.09 10.92
C GLU A 299 -12.30 -7.95 11.56
N GLY A 300 -12.01 -9.24 11.78
CA GLY A 300 -12.98 -10.17 12.40
C GLY A 300 -12.93 -10.16 13.92
N ASN A 301 -13.95 -10.81 14.51
CA ASN A 301 -14.09 -10.95 15.97
C ASN A 301 -13.40 -12.19 16.55
N GLU A 302 -12.86 -13.09 15.71
CA GLU A 302 -12.07 -14.23 16.18
C GLU A 302 -10.71 -13.73 16.72
N ASP A 303 -10.11 -14.48 17.66
CA ASP A 303 -8.78 -14.16 18.19
C ASP A 303 -7.74 -14.01 17.04
N PRO A 304 -7.04 -12.87 16.93
CA PRO A 304 -6.04 -12.66 15.91
C PRO A 304 -4.95 -13.74 15.85
N GLN A 305 -4.61 -14.38 16.97
CA GLN A 305 -3.60 -15.45 17.01
C GLN A 305 -4.03 -16.69 16.21
N THR A 306 -5.33 -16.89 16.01
CA THR A 306 -5.90 -17.98 15.20
C THR A 306 -6.38 -17.52 13.85
N ALA A 307 -6.97 -16.33 13.76
CA ALA A 307 -7.58 -15.81 12.53
C ALA A 307 -6.55 -15.31 11.51
N VAL A 308 -5.48 -14.64 11.96
CA VAL A 308 -4.44 -14.11 11.07
C VAL A 308 -3.72 -15.23 10.30
N PRO A 309 -3.31 -16.36 10.91
CA PRO A 309 -2.79 -17.51 10.17
C PRO A 309 -3.77 -18.08 9.14
N LYS A 310 -5.06 -18.24 9.49
CA LYS A 310 -6.10 -18.70 8.54
C LYS A 310 -6.26 -17.74 7.36
N SER A 311 -6.21 -16.44 7.64
CA SER A 311 -6.28 -15.40 6.60
C SER A 311 -5.10 -15.47 5.63
N LEU A 312 -3.89 -15.74 6.15
CA LEU A 312 -2.71 -15.94 5.30
C LEU A 312 -2.89 -17.14 4.36
N GLU A 313 -3.46 -18.26 4.84
CA GLU A 313 -3.73 -19.45 4.02
C GLU A 313 -4.68 -19.12 2.86
N VAL A 314 -5.76 -18.37 3.13
CA VAL A 314 -6.71 -17.90 2.09
C VAL A 314 -5.99 -17.06 1.04
N LEU A 315 -5.20 -16.07 1.46
CA LEU A 315 -4.49 -15.18 0.53
C LEU A 315 -3.38 -15.91 -0.24
N ARG A 316 -2.66 -16.82 0.40
CA ARG A 316 -1.64 -17.66 -0.27
C ARG A 316 -2.26 -18.56 -1.33
N SER A 317 -3.45 -19.14 -1.07
CA SER A 317 -4.17 -19.95 -2.05
C SER A 317 -4.54 -19.13 -3.27
N ALA A 318 -5.15 -17.97 -3.08
CA ALA A 318 -5.68 -17.14 -4.17
C ALA A 318 -4.60 -16.46 -5.03
N PHE A 319 -3.52 -15.97 -4.41
CA PHE A 319 -2.47 -15.20 -5.09
C PHE A 319 -1.21 -16.00 -5.45
N SER A 320 -1.28 -17.33 -5.38
CA SER A 320 -0.16 -18.25 -5.68
C SER A 320 0.12 -18.42 -7.19
#